data_582fa13b4a7bd4c4155377dcadeeb580
#
_entry.id   582fa13b4a7bd4c4155377dcadeeb580
#
_cell.length_a   1.000
_cell.length_b   1.000
_cell.length_c   1.000
_cell.angle_alpha   90.00
_cell.angle_beta   90.00
_cell.angle_gamma   90.00
#
_symmetry.space_group_name_H-M   'P 1'
#
loop_
_entity.id
_entity.type
_entity.pdbx_description
1 polymer ?
#
loop_
_entity_poly.entity_id
_entity_poly.type
_entity_poly.pdbx_seq_one_letter_code
_entity_poly.pdbx_strand_id
1 'polypeptide(L)'
;MPWQNRSKMSLKLEFAMLADQEEANMSALCRRFSISRPTGYKWLERYREEGREGLEERSRRPARSPNKTPESIEETVCAVREKHPAWGGRKIRARLRTQAESDRLPFGPESVPAASTCQAIVKRNGLLDPEDQTRHTAFERFEKAEPNQLWQMDFKGHFPLVDGKRCHPLTIVDDHSRFALGLEACPDERYETVKTRLTAVFRRYGLPRRILCDNSLPWGVPTWGVPTAERAGRPLYTELNAWLFRLGVDVIHGRPYHPETQGKGERFHRSLKEEVLQQGSYQTLTECQADFDQWRSTYNLERPHEALHADTGRMDVPSSHYQPSGRPFPSELPEISYPESKHVRSVSAGGQIRFAGRQLYVGEAFAGHPVALRPDPSAEELSAEELSAEKPSAGEPSGRARSKRKWAVYFCHKKIRVIESKTPSQ
;
A
#
# COMPACT_ATOMS: atom_id res chain seq x y z
N MET A 1 -8.32 9.86 -58.26
CA MET A 1 -8.76 8.45 -57.98
C MET A 1 -8.34 8.14 -56.60
N PRO A 2 -9.26 7.86 -55.65
CA PRO A 2 -8.88 7.47 -54.31
C PRO A 2 -8.30 6.04 -54.35
N TRP A 3 -7.15 5.87 -53.71
CA TRP A 3 -6.46 4.60 -53.56
C TRP A 3 -7.32 3.67 -52.69
N GLN A 4 -7.90 2.61 -53.29
CA GLN A 4 -8.59 1.59 -52.54
C GLN A 4 -7.56 0.72 -51.82
N ASN A 5 -7.54 0.75 -50.49
CA ASN A 5 -6.82 -0.23 -49.65
C ASN A 5 -7.46 -1.62 -49.83
N ARG A 6 -6.91 -2.43 -50.75
CA ARG A 6 -7.37 -3.80 -50.96
C ARG A 6 -7.00 -4.65 -49.78
N SER A 7 -7.98 -5.33 -49.18
CA SER A 7 -7.73 -6.28 -48.08
C SER A 7 -6.93 -7.47 -48.62
N LYS A 8 -6.14 -8.11 -47.74
CA LYS A 8 -5.42 -9.38 -48.09
C LYS A 8 -6.36 -10.46 -48.62
N MET A 9 -7.59 -10.52 -48.11
CA MET A 9 -8.63 -11.46 -48.58
C MET A 9 -9.07 -11.11 -50.03
N SER A 10 -9.26 -9.86 -50.34
CA SER A 10 -9.61 -9.40 -51.71
C SER A 10 -8.53 -9.78 -52.73
N LEU A 11 -7.25 -9.62 -52.38
CA LEU A 11 -6.12 -10.01 -53.21
C LEU A 11 -6.02 -11.54 -53.40
N LYS A 12 -6.27 -12.34 -52.38
CA LYS A 12 -6.31 -13.82 -52.49
C LYS A 12 -7.44 -14.29 -53.36
N LEU A 13 -8.62 -13.68 -53.28
CA LEU A 13 -9.76 -14.01 -54.07
C LEU A 13 -9.52 -13.66 -55.55
N GLU A 14 -9.01 -12.45 -55.87
CA GLU A 14 -8.64 -12.07 -57.22
C GLU A 14 -7.61 -13.02 -57.81
N PHE A 15 -6.58 -13.37 -57.06
CA PHE A 15 -5.57 -14.35 -57.48
C PHE A 15 -6.20 -15.72 -57.79
N ALA A 16 -7.03 -16.26 -56.90
CA ALA A 16 -7.64 -17.58 -57.04
C ALA A 16 -8.58 -17.62 -58.27
N MET A 17 -9.40 -16.60 -58.45
CA MET A 17 -10.30 -16.52 -59.59
C MET A 17 -9.54 -16.44 -60.93
N LEU A 18 -8.42 -15.68 -61.01
CA LEU A 18 -7.59 -15.64 -62.20
C LEU A 18 -6.81 -16.94 -62.43
N ALA A 19 -6.38 -17.60 -61.36
CA ALA A 19 -5.63 -18.86 -61.45
C ALA A 19 -6.53 -20.06 -61.80
N ASP A 20 -7.84 -19.96 -61.59
CA ASP A 20 -8.81 -21.02 -61.89
C ASP A 20 -9.28 -21.02 -63.36
N GLN A 21 -8.86 -20.05 -64.19
CA GLN A 21 -9.19 -20.03 -65.65
C GLN A 21 -8.40 -21.08 -66.44
N GLU A 22 -8.99 -21.68 -67.46
CA GLU A 22 -8.39 -22.78 -68.22
C GLU A 22 -7.01 -22.46 -68.87
N GLU A 23 -6.76 -21.22 -69.22
CA GLU A 23 -5.48 -20.77 -69.83
C GLU A 23 -4.56 -19.99 -68.82
N ALA A 24 -4.75 -20.12 -67.55
CA ALA A 24 -4.04 -19.33 -66.56
C ALA A 24 -2.55 -19.66 -66.48
N ASN A 25 -1.69 -18.66 -66.72
CA ASN A 25 -0.25 -18.80 -66.52
C ASN A 25 0.11 -18.57 -65.04
N MET A 26 0.16 -19.64 -64.28
CA MET A 26 0.46 -19.62 -62.85
C MET A 26 1.75 -18.86 -62.51
N SER A 27 2.80 -18.98 -63.36
CA SER A 27 4.08 -18.30 -63.13
C SER A 27 3.99 -16.79 -63.27
N ALA A 28 3.19 -16.31 -64.23
CA ALA A 28 2.95 -14.89 -64.45
C ALA A 28 2.09 -14.30 -63.33
N LEU A 29 1.02 -15.05 -62.92
CA LEU A 29 0.16 -14.66 -61.79
C LEU A 29 0.92 -14.57 -60.48
N CYS A 30 1.74 -15.59 -60.14
CA CYS A 30 2.54 -15.54 -58.92
C CYS A 30 3.50 -14.37 -58.88
N ARG A 31 4.11 -13.98 -60.00
CA ARG A 31 4.95 -12.78 -60.12
C ARG A 31 4.14 -11.51 -59.90
N ARG A 32 2.95 -11.39 -60.53
CA ARG A 32 2.03 -10.25 -60.39
C ARG A 32 1.59 -10.01 -58.95
N PHE A 33 1.29 -11.08 -58.22
CA PHE A 33 0.83 -11.02 -56.85
C PHE A 33 1.96 -11.13 -55.81
N SER A 34 3.22 -11.20 -56.24
CA SER A 34 4.40 -11.31 -55.38
C SER A 34 4.35 -12.49 -54.41
N ILE A 35 3.90 -13.65 -54.87
CA ILE A 35 3.86 -14.88 -54.10
C ILE A 35 4.67 -16.00 -54.78
N SER A 36 5.08 -17.00 -53.98
CA SER A 36 5.75 -18.17 -54.53
C SER A 36 4.77 -19.10 -55.26
N ARG A 37 5.26 -19.90 -56.23
CA ARG A 37 4.40 -20.88 -56.92
C ARG A 37 3.75 -21.88 -55.96
N PRO A 38 4.46 -22.48 -54.93
CA PRO A 38 3.82 -23.34 -53.95
C PRO A 38 2.66 -22.64 -53.22
N THR A 39 2.83 -21.34 -52.88
CA THR A 39 1.78 -20.56 -52.26
C THR A 39 0.59 -20.36 -53.20
N GLY A 40 0.85 -20.10 -54.49
CA GLY A 40 -0.19 -19.95 -55.51
C GLY A 40 -1.01 -21.22 -55.68
N TYR A 41 -0.38 -22.38 -55.85
CA TYR A 41 -1.08 -23.65 -55.96
C TYR A 41 -1.88 -24.00 -54.71
N LYS A 42 -1.33 -23.75 -53.52
CA LYS A 42 -2.02 -23.93 -52.25
C LYS A 42 -3.32 -23.11 -52.17
N TRP A 43 -3.30 -21.84 -52.61
CA TRP A 43 -4.51 -21.01 -52.55
C TRP A 43 -5.52 -21.42 -53.62
N LEU A 44 -5.08 -21.84 -54.82
CA LEU A 44 -5.95 -22.35 -55.87
C LEU A 44 -6.64 -23.66 -55.45
N GLU A 45 -5.90 -24.61 -54.86
CA GLU A 45 -6.45 -25.88 -54.36
C GLU A 45 -7.55 -25.63 -53.31
N ARG A 46 -7.26 -24.79 -52.33
CA ARG A 46 -8.24 -24.45 -51.29
C ARG A 46 -9.47 -23.72 -51.83
N TYR A 47 -9.29 -22.89 -52.85
CA TYR A 47 -10.40 -22.21 -53.51
C TYR A 47 -11.30 -23.23 -54.26
N ARG A 48 -10.70 -24.21 -54.91
CA ARG A 48 -11.44 -25.27 -55.62
C ARG A 48 -12.20 -26.19 -54.66
N GLU A 49 -11.62 -26.46 -53.52
CA GLU A 49 -12.24 -27.35 -52.50
C GLU A 49 -13.33 -26.66 -51.68
N GLU A 50 -13.09 -25.46 -51.23
CA GLU A 50 -13.90 -24.77 -50.19
C GLU A 50 -14.42 -23.40 -50.66
N GLY A 51 -14.15 -23.00 -51.89
CA GLY A 51 -14.55 -21.70 -52.40
C GLY A 51 -13.85 -20.55 -51.68
N ARG A 52 -14.59 -19.48 -51.48
CA ARG A 52 -14.07 -18.25 -50.80
C ARG A 52 -13.62 -18.51 -49.38
N GLU A 53 -14.26 -19.43 -48.65
CA GLU A 53 -13.93 -19.75 -47.26
C GLU A 53 -12.55 -20.41 -47.12
N GLY A 54 -12.13 -21.19 -48.14
CA GLY A 54 -10.80 -21.79 -48.21
C GLY A 54 -9.64 -20.80 -48.26
N LEU A 55 -9.92 -19.54 -48.62
CA LEU A 55 -8.93 -18.45 -48.64
C LEU A 55 -8.69 -17.80 -47.29
N GLU A 56 -9.44 -18.12 -46.27
CA GLU A 56 -9.20 -17.68 -44.90
C GLU A 56 -7.93 -18.32 -44.33
N GLU A 57 -7.28 -17.57 -43.42
CA GLU A 57 -6.07 -18.08 -42.79
C GLU A 57 -6.43 -19.10 -41.72
N ARG A 58 -6.07 -20.35 -41.96
CA ARG A 58 -6.22 -21.40 -40.96
C ARG A 58 -5.22 -21.25 -39.84
N SER A 59 -5.63 -21.60 -38.63
CA SER A 59 -4.73 -21.62 -37.48
C SER A 59 -3.47 -22.46 -37.77
N ARG A 60 -2.29 -21.89 -37.47
CA ARG A 60 -1.01 -22.61 -37.58
C ARG A 60 -0.70 -23.49 -36.37
N ARG A 61 -1.60 -23.53 -35.38
CA ARG A 61 -1.43 -24.37 -34.20
C ARG A 61 -1.49 -25.83 -34.57
N PRO A 62 -0.56 -26.67 -34.06
CA PRO A 62 -0.64 -28.10 -34.22
C PRO A 62 -1.98 -28.67 -33.69
N ALA A 63 -2.58 -29.60 -34.38
CA ALA A 63 -3.82 -30.28 -33.94
C ALA A 63 -3.61 -31.04 -32.61
N ARG A 64 -2.38 -31.50 -32.35
CA ARG A 64 -1.97 -32.09 -31.07
C ARG A 64 -0.77 -31.34 -30.52
N SER A 65 -0.82 -30.95 -29.26
CA SER A 65 0.30 -30.39 -28.50
C SER A 65 0.68 -31.37 -27.39
N PRO A 66 1.80 -32.12 -27.53
CA PRO A 66 2.22 -33.12 -26.52
C PRO A 66 2.47 -32.50 -25.15
N ASN A 67 2.81 -31.21 -25.12
CA ASN A 67 3.09 -30.46 -23.90
C ASN A 67 1.90 -29.62 -23.40
N LYS A 68 0.68 -29.94 -23.85
CA LYS A 68 -0.53 -29.26 -23.32
C LYS A 68 -0.69 -29.64 -21.84
N THR A 69 -0.89 -28.62 -20.99
CA THR A 69 -1.22 -28.85 -19.58
C THR A 69 -2.44 -29.75 -19.46
N PRO A 70 -2.42 -30.80 -18.60
CA PRO A 70 -3.57 -31.65 -18.35
C PRO A 70 -4.82 -30.84 -17.97
N GLU A 71 -5.98 -31.29 -18.42
CA GLU A 71 -7.26 -30.58 -18.23
C GLU A 71 -7.57 -30.34 -16.74
N SER A 72 -7.33 -31.34 -15.90
CA SER A 72 -7.50 -31.21 -14.43
C SER A 72 -6.67 -30.11 -13.79
N ILE A 73 -5.47 -29.87 -14.32
CA ILE A 73 -4.61 -28.75 -13.85
C ILE A 73 -5.14 -27.42 -14.40
N GLU A 74 -5.62 -27.37 -15.65
CA GLU A 74 -6.22 -26.17 -16.23
C GLU A 74 -7.47 -25.75 -15.46
N GLU A 75 -8.35 -26.71 -15.14
CA GLU A 75 -9.55 -26.48 -14.31
C GLU A 75 -9.17 -25.90 -12.94
N THR A 76 -8.12 -26.46 -12.31
CA THR A 76 -7.65 -25.95 -11.02
C THR A 76 -7.11 -24.51 -11.12
N VAL A 77 -6.40 -24.17 -12.21
CA VAL A 77 -5.93 -22.79 -12.48
C VAL A 77 -7.13 -21.85 -12.66
N CYS A 78 -8.15 -22.26 -13.41
CA CYS A 78 -9.37 -21.49 -13.65
C CYS A 78 -10.15 -21.29 -12.34
N ALA A 79 -10.33 -22.31 -11.53
CA ALA A 79 -11.02 -22.24 -10.25
C ALA A 79 -10.35 -21.23 -9.27
N VAL A 80 -9.01 -21.18 -9.23
CA VAL A 80 -8.30 -20.16 -8.44
C VAL A 80 -8.55 -18.76 -8.99
N ARG A 81 -8.57 -18.58 -10.31
CA ARG A 81 -8.85 -17.27 -10.94
C ARG A 81 -10.29 -16.83 -10.70
N GLU A 82 -11.26 -17.72 -10.82
CA GLU A 82 -12.68 -17.42 -10.55
C GLU A 82 -12.90 -17.01 -9.11
N LYS A 83 -12.26 -17.71 -8.15
CA LYS A 83 -12.31 -17.36 -6.73
C LYS A 83 -11.62 -16.03 -6.44
N HIS A 84 -10.57 -15.68 -7.19
CA HIS A 84 -9.74 -14.49 -6.98
C HIS A 84 -9.51 -13.74 -8.31
N PRO A 85 -10.51 -12.99 -8.81
CA PRO A 85 -10.45 -12.37 -10.15
C PRO A 85 -9.28 -11.41 -10.39
N ALA A 86 -8.74 -10.80 -9.35
CA ALA A 86 -7.59 -9.89 -9.44
C ALA A 86 -6.21 -10.61 -9.38
N TRP A 87 -6.17 -11.96 -9.34
CA TRP A 87 -4.88 -12.66 -9.24
C TRP A 87 -4.35 -13.05 -10.61
N GLY A 88 -3.18 -12.51 -10.97
CA GLY A 88 -2.45 -12.92 -12.19
C GLY A 88 -1.69 -14.24 -12.03
N GLY A 89 -1.16 -14.76 -13.14
CA GLY A 89 -0.51 -16.07 -13.20
C GLY A 89 0.60 -16.33 -12.19
N ARG A 90 1.31 -15.29 -11.71
CA ARG A 90 2.33 -15.44 -10.65
C ARG A 90 1.71 -15.83 -9.31
N LYS A 91 0.64 -15.16 -8.90
CA LYS A 91 -0.05 -15.44 -7.63
C LYS A 91 -0.76 -16.79 -7.69
N ILE A 92 -1.43 -17.09 -8.82
CA ILE A 92 -2.08 -18.40 -9.06
C ILE A 92 -1.06 -19.51 -8.91
N ARG A 93 0.09 -19.42 -9.58
CA ARG A 93 1.15 -20.42 -9.46
C ARG A 93 1.64 -20.59 -8.03
N ALA A 94 1.91 -19.48 -7.32
CA ALA A 94 2.38 -19.53 -5.94
C ALA A 94 1.36 -20.23 -5.03
N ARG A 95 0.08 -19.91 -5.17
CA ARG A 95 -1.02 -20.54 -4.43
C ARG A 95 -1.12 -22.05 -4.72
N LEU A 96 -1.11 -22.44 -5.98
CA LEU A 96 -1.17 -23.85 -6.38
C LEU A 96 0.01 -24.65 -5.83
N ARG A 97 1.22 -24.07 -5.82
CA ARG A 97 2.38 -24.75 -5.24
C ARG A 97 2.23 -24.97 -3.74
N THR A 98 1.81 -23.96 -3.00
CA THR A 98 1.55 -24.10 -1.55
C THR A 98 0.48 -25.15 -1.27
N GLN A 99 -0.58 -25.21 -2.09
CA GLN A 99 -1.62 -26.22 -1.94
C GLN A 99 -1.13 -27.63 -2.28
N ALA A 100 -0.31 -27.78 -3.32
CA ALA A 100 0.28 -29.06 -3.71
C ALA A 100 1.29 -29.56 -2.68
N GLU A 101 2.10 -28.68 -2.10
CA GLU A 101 3.04 -29.01 -1.01
C GLU A 101 2.33 -29.42 0.30
N SER A 102 1.08 -29.02 0.48
CA SER A 102 0.22 -29.38 1.61
C SER A 102 -0.74 -30.52 1.32
N ASP A 103 -0.52 -31.30 0.26
CA ASP A 103 -1.35 -32.43 -0.21
C ASP A 103 -2.84 -32.06 -0.41
N ARG A 104 -3.13 -30.80 -0.73
CA ARG A 104 -4.50 -30.32 -0.97
C ARG A 104 -4.92 -30.41 -2.45
N LEU A 105 -4.01 -30.85 -3.32
CA LEU A 105 -4.26 -31.05 -4.74
C LEU A 105 -3.94 -32.50 -5.13
N PRO A 106 -4.59 -33.01 -6.17
CA PRO A 106 -4.36 -34.39 -6.65
C PRO A 106 -3.05 -34.56 -7.44
N PHE A 107 -2.18 -33.53 -7.46
CA PHE A 107 -0.89 -33.51 -8.15
C PHE A 107 0.17 -32.79 -7.32
N GLY A 108 1.42 -33.17 -7.51
CA GLY A 108 2.56 -32.61 -6.78
C GLY A 108 3.00 -31.22 -7.27
N PRO A 109 3.85 -30.53 -6.49
CA PRO A 109 4.31 -29.17 -6.78
C PRO A 109 5.13 -29.06 -8.08
N GLU A 110 5.73 -30.14 -8.55
CA GLU A 110 6.45 -30.24 -9.84
C GLU A 110 5.51 -30.15 -11.05
N SER A 111 4.26 -30.56 -10.89
CA SER A 111 3.23 -30.51 -11.94
C SER A 111 2.57 -29.14 -12.08
N VAL A 112 2.84 -28.22 -11.14
CA VAL A 112 2.28 -26.86 -11.18
C VAL A 112 2.89 -26.06 -12.34
N PRO A 113 2.07 -25.56 -13.28
CA PRO A 113 2.56 -24.86 -14.46
C PRO A 113 3.36 -23.60 -14.14
N ALA A 114 4.22 -23.20 -15.07
CA ALA A 114 4.90 -21.91 -14.98
C ALA A 114 3.90 -20.73 -14.93
N ALA A 115 4.29 -19.61 -14.33
CA ALA A 115 3.41 -18.42 -14.20
C ALA A 115 2.89 -17.92 -15.56
N SER A 116 3.73 -17.97 -16.60
CA SER A 116 3.33 -17.63 -17.98
C SER A 116 2.29 -18.61 -18.53
N THR A 117 2.42 -19.89 -18.21
CA THR A 117 1.45 -20.91 -18.59
C THR A 117 0.12 -20.71 -17.86
N CYS A 118 0.15 -20.46 -16.54
CA CYS A 118 -1.06 -20.09 -15.79
C CYS A 118 -1.76 -18.88 -16.41
N GLN A 119 -1.00 -17.84 -16.77
CA GLN A 119 -1.55 -16.64 -17.43
C GLN A 119 -2.14 -16.97 -18.82
N ALA A 120 -1.50 -17.86 -19.58
CA ALA A 120 -2.01 -18.29 -20.88
C ALA A 120 -3.30 -19.11 -20.75
N ILE A 121 -3.42 -19.96 -19.71
CA ILE A 121 -4.63 -20.71 -19.38
C ILE A 121 -5.77 -19.73 -19.07
N VAL A 122 -5.56 -18.80 -18.17
CA VAL A 122 -6.55 -17.75 -17.81
C VAL A 122 -7.01 -16.98 -19.06
N LYS A 123 -6.07 -16.59 -19.94
CA LYS A 123 -6.37 -15.85 -21.17
C LYS A 123 -7.24 -16.67 -22.13
N ARG A 124 -6.89 -17.94 -22.41
CA ARG A 124 -7.63 -18.77 -23.38
C ARG A 124 -9.01 -19.17 -22.91
N ASN A 125 -9.24 -19.20 -21.59
CA ASN A 125 -10.55 -19.45 -20.98
C ASN A 125 -11.39 -18.19 -20.80
N GLY A 126 -10.95 -17.03 -21.34
CA GLY A 126 -11.73 -15.77 -21.31
C GLY A 126 -11.80 -15.10 -19.93
N LEU A 127 -10.95 -15.51 -18.99
CA LEU A 127 -10.94 -15.01 -17.62
C LEU A 127 -10.03 -13.79 -17.41
N LEU A 128 -9.53 -13.14 -18.48
CA LEU A 128 -8.78 -11.88 -18.42
C LEU A 128 -9.70 -10.71 -18.68
N ASP A 129 -9.66 -9.72 -17.79
CA ASP A 129 -10.25 -8.43 -18.05
C ASP A 129 -9.28 -7.61 -18.95
N PRO A 130 -9.78 -6.94 -20.00
CA PRO A 130 -8.96 -6.05 -20.85
C PRO A 130 -8.26 -4.91 -20.07
N GLU A 131 -8.81 -4.48 -18.93
CA GLU A 131 -8.24 -3.42 -18.09
C GLU A 131 -7.07 -3.88 -17.20
N ASP A 132 -6.84 -5.17 -17.04
CA ASP A 132 -5.79 -5.78 -16.18
C ASP A 132 -4.33 -5.50 -16.65
N GLN A 133 -4.11 -4.71 -17.71
CA GLN A 133 -2.80 -4.57 -18.37
C GLN A 133 -1.95 -3.38 -17.95
N THR A 134 -2.32 -2.62 -16.92
CA THR A 134 -1.55 -1.46 -16.46
C THR A 134 -0.25 -1.88 -15.76
N ARG A 135 0.89 -1.64 -16.40
CA ARG A 135 2.23 -1.82 -15.82
C ARG A 135 2.55 -0.66 -14.89
N HIS A 136 2.86 -0.97 -13.64
CA HIS A 136 3.37 0.00 -12.67
C HIS A 136 4.88 -0.17 -12.49
N THR A 137 5.62 0.95 -12.57
CA THR A 137 7.06 1.04 -12.28
C THR A 137 7.32 0.84 -10.79
N ALA A 138 8.36 0.08 -10.44
CA ALA A 138 8.77 -0.13 -9.05
C ALA A 138 9.52 1.11 -8.53
N PHE A 139 9.11 1.61 -7.36
CA PHE A 139 9.85 2.62 -6.59
C PHE A 139 10.81 1.94 -5.60
N GLU A 140 11.82 2.68 -5.15
CA GLU A 140 12.72 2.24 -4.10
C GLU A 140 11.93 1.83 -2.84
N ARG A 141 12.18 0.62 -2.33
CA ARG A 141 11.39 0.06 -1.24
C ARG A 141 12.02 0.41 0.10
N PHE A 142 11.36 1.27 0.86
CA PHE A 142 11.64 1.42 2.27
C PHE A 142 10.91 0.31 3.04
N GLU A 143 11.64 -0.49 3.83
CA GLU A 143 11.09 -1.61 4.59
C GLU A 143 11.74 -1.70 5.97
N LYS A 144 10.94 -1.94 7.02
CA LYS A 144 11.45 -2.22 8.36
C LYS A 144 12.00 -3.64 8.45
N ALA A 145 13.01 -3.83 9.28
CA ALA A 145 13.69 -5.12 9.41
C ALA A 145 12.84 -6.19 10.12
N GLU A 146 11.93 -5.78 11.00
CA GLU A 146 11.12 -6.68 11.84
C GLU A 146 9.66 -6.22 11.91
N PRO A 147 8.72 -7.15 12.15
CA PRO A 147 7.32 -6.80 12.38
C PRO A 147 7.15 -5.94 13.63
N ASN A 148 6.07 -5.18 13.67
CA ASN A 148 5.71 -4.27 14.77
C ASN A 148 6.68 -3.09 15.02
N GLN A 149 7.70 -2.91 14.19
CA GLN A 149 8.52 -1.69 14.25
C GLN A 149 7.77 -0.48 13.72
N LEU A 150 6.93 -0.67 12.71
CA LEU A 150 6.12 0.37 12.08
C LEU A 150 4.82 -0.22 11.55
N TRP A 151 3.68 0.33 11.98
CA TRP A 151 2.40 0.08 11.34
C TRP A 151 2.01 1.30 10.49
N GLN A 152 1.45 1.07 9.32
CA GLN A 152 0.86 2.11 8.50
C GLN A 152 -0.65 2.11 8.73
N MET A 153 -1.22 3.27 9.06
CA MET A 153 -2.63 3.44 9.34
C MET A 153 -3.20 4.57 8.50
N ASP A 154 -4.32 4.30 7.85
CA ASP A 154 -4.96 5.27 6.96
C ASP A 154 -6.43 4.95 6.75
N PHE A 155 -7.25 5.96 6.41
CA PHE A 155 -8.59 5.76 5.87
C PHE A 155 -8.54 5.65 4.35
N LYS A 156 -9.26 4.66 3.81
CA LYS A 156 -9.39 4.50 2.34
C LYS A 156 -10.30 5.54 1.70
N GLY A 157 -10.66 6.58 2.40
CA GLY A 157 -11.75 7.47 2.05
C GLY A 157 -13.09 6.89 2.50
N HIS A 158 -14.18 7.19 1.78
CA HIS A 158 -15.48 6.69 2.17
C HIS A 158 -16.36 6.36 0.97
N PHE A 159 -17.39 5.51 1.18
CA PHE A 159 -18.41 5.19 0.19
C PHE A 159 -19.80 5.10 0.84
N PRO A 160 -20.88 5.31 0.06
CA PRO A 160 -22.23 5.23 0.58
C PRO A 160 -22.66 3.78 0.80
N LEU A 161 -23.52 3.57 1.81
CA LEU A 161 -24.27 2.35 2.06
C LEU A 161 -25.71 2.54 1.61
N VAL A 162 -26.43 1.44 1.39
CA VAL A 162 -27.83 1.49 0.95
C VAL A 162 -28.73 2.07 2.04
N ASP A 163 -28.40 1.90 3.33
CA ASP A 163 -29.11 2.50 4.47
C ASP A 163 -28.92 4.03 4.60
N GLY A 164 -28.25 4.67 3.63
CA GLY A 164 -28.01 6.11 3.59
C GLY A 164 -26.84 6.58 4.44
N LYS A 165 -26.18 5.69 5.18
CA LYS A 165 -24.96 5.99 5.92
C LYS A 165 -23.72 5.88 5.02
N ARG A 166 -22.55 6.15 5.59
CA ARG A 166 -21.27 5.98 4.91
C ARG A 166 -20.39 5.00 5.65
N CYS A 167 -19.60 4.26 4.91
CA CYS A 167 -18.51 3.46 5.45
C CYS A 167 -17.19 4.19 5.21
N HIS A 168 -16.38 4.33 6.26
CA HIS A 168 -15.04 4.86 6.26
C HIS A 168 -14.06 3.71 6.60
N PRO A 169 -13.48 3.01 5.61
CA PRO A 169 -12.60 1.88 5.89
C PRO A 169 -11.30 2.35 6.54
N LEU A 170 -11.09 2.00 7.81
CA LEU A 170 -9.84 2.19 8.52
C LEU A 170 -8.94 0.98 8.27
N THR A 171 -7.74 1.21 7.79
CA THR A 171 -6.77 0.18 7.46
C THR A 171 -5.54 0.29 8.34
N ILE A 172 -5.03 -0.85 8.83
CA ILE A 172 -3.83 -0.92 9.66
C ILE A 172 -2.99 -2.08 9.14
N VAL A 173 -1.80 -1.78 8.62
CA VAL A 173 -0.91 -2.75 7.96
C VAL A 173 0.49 -2.69 8.58
N ASP A 174 1.07 -3.84 8.89
CA ASP A 174 2.46 -3.94 9.32
C ASP A 174 3.42 -3.68 8.15
N ASP A 175 4.39 -2.79 8.36
CA ASP A 175 5.32 -2.35 7.31
C ASP A 175 6.24 -3.47 6.83
N HIS A 176 6.71 -4.34 7.73
CA HIS A 176 7.60 -5.45 7.39
C HIS A 176 6.85 -6.59 6.70
N SER A 177 5.89 -7.17 7.37
CA SER A 177 5.20 -8.38 6.93
C SER A 177 4.06 -8.16 5.93
N ARG A 178 3.62 -6.92 5.73
CA ARG A 178 2.39 -6.58 4.99
C ARG A 178 1.11 -7.13 5.63
N PHE A 179 1.20 -7.67 6.84
CA PHE A 179 0.07 -8.24 7.54
C PHE A 179 -0.98 -7.16 7.84
N ALA A 180 -2.20 -7.40 7.43
CA ALA A 180 -3.33 -6.52 7.70
C ALA A 180 -3.84 -6.78 9.12
N LEU A 181 -3.44 -5.92 10.07
CA LEU A 181 -3.84 -5.99 11.47
C LEU A 181 -5.29 -5.57 11.67
N GLY A 182 -5.73 -4.56 10.91
CA GLY A 182 -7.08 -4.05 10.94
C GLY A 182 -7.58 -3.67 9.55
N LEU A 183 -8.83 -3.96 9.30
CA LEU A 183 -9.64 -3.45 8.20
C LEU A 183 -11.04 -3.30 8.76
N GLU A 184 -11.39 -2.07 9.15
CA GLU A 184 -12.55 -1.80 9.97
C GLU A 184 -13.55 -0.91 9.22
N ALA A 185 -14.80 -1.36 9.12
CA ALA A 185 -15.89 -0.57 8.59
C ALA A 185 -16.34 0.47 9.65
N CYS A 186 -15.82 1.70 9.56
CA CYS A 186 -16.11 2.75 10.51
C CYS A 186 -17.28 3.63 10.02
N PRO A 187 -18.14 4.11 10.93
CA PRO A 187 -19.22 5.05 10.60
C PRO A 187 -18.71 6.47 10.35
N ASP A 188 -17.55 6.80 10.87
CA ASP A 188 -16.89 8.10 10.79
C ASP A 188 -15.38 7.99 11.04
N GLU A 189 -14.68 9.12 10.93
CA GLU A 189 -13.23 9.24 11.16
C GLU A 189 -12.92 9.94 12.50
N ARG A 190 -13.80 9.86 13.49
CA ARG A 190 -13.65 10.55 14.77
C ARG A 190 -12.67 9.83 15.70
N TYR A 191 -12.10 10.61 16.61
CA TYR A 191 -11.16 10.13 17.63
C TYR A 191 -11.69 8.89 18.38
N GLU A 192 -12.92 8.92 18.88
CA GLU A 192 -13.50 7.82 19.67
C GLU A 192 -13.65 6.53 18.86
N THR A 193 -14.05 6.67 17.60
CA THR A 193 -14.17 5.53 16.66
C THR A 193 -12.80 4.91 16.42
N VAL A 194 -11.80 5.71 16.07
CA VAL A 194 -10.43 5.23 15.81
C VAL A 194 -9.81 4.61 17.05
N LYS A 195 -9.93 5.25 18.23
CA LYS A 195 -9.43 4.73 19.50
C LYS A 195 -10.04 3.39 19.86
N THR A 196 -11.35 3.23 19.67
CA THR A 196 -12.07 1.99 19.92
C THR A 196 -11.52 0.86 19.04
N ARG A 197 -11.39 1.10 17.73
CA ARG A 197 -10.86 0.12 16.77
C ARG A 197 -9.39 -0.23 17.05
N LEU A 198 -8.56 0.78 17.28
CA LEU A 198 -7.16 0.57 17.67
C LEU A 198 -7.03 -0.22 18.97
N THR A 199 -7.88 0.03 19.95
CA THR A 199 -7.87 -0.72 21.21
C THR A 199 -8.12 -2.22 20.97
N ALA A 200 -9.08 -2.56 20.08
CA ALA A 200 -9.33 -3.95 19.72
C ALA A 200 -8.12 -4.59 19.00
N VAL A 201 -7.50 -3.87 18.10
CA VAL A 201 -6.30 -4.31 17.38
C VAL A 201 -5.12 -4.49 18.36
N PHE A 202 -4.90 -3.55 19.27
CA PHE A 202 -3.83 -3.62 20.27
C PHE A 202 -4.01 -4.78 21.26
N ARG A 203 -5.25 -5.06 21.67
CA ARG A 203 -5.56 -6.22 22.53
C ARG A 203 -5.24 -7.53 21.82
N ARG A 204 -5.45 -7.60 20.52
CA ARG A 204 -5.23 -8.82 19.72
C ARG A 204 -3.77 -9.05 19.37
N TYR A 205 -3.05 -7.99 19.00
CA TYR A 205 -1.72 -8.09 18.37
C TYR A 205 -0.60 -7.43 19.18
N GLY A 206 -0.90 -6.77 20.30
CA GLY A 206 0.04 -5.96 21.06
C GLY A 206 0.30 -4.61 20.45
N LEU A 207 1.23 -3.86 21.03
CA LEU A 207 1.56 -2.48 20.66
C LEU A 207 2.74 -2.43 19.69
N PRO A 208 2.67 -1.66 18.59
CA PRO A 208 3.83 -1.38 17.74
C PRO A 208 4.80 -0.40 18.43
N ARG A 209 5.99 -0.27 17.86
CA ARG A 209 6.89 0.82 18.27
C ARG A 209 6.41 2.17 17.72
N ARG A 210 5.92 2.20 16.48
CA ARG A 210 5.52 3.41 15.76
C ARG A 210 4.30 3.18 14.88
N ILE A 211 3.52 4.25 14.69
CA ILE A 211 2.45 4.28 13.70
C ILE A 211 2.75 5.42 12.72
N LEU A 212 2.71 5.14 11.43
CA LEU A 212 2.76 6.11 10.35
C LEU A 212 1.33 6.41 9.89
N CYS A 213 0.96 7.66 9.89
CA CYS A 213 -0.31 8.16 9.36
C CYS A 213 -0.08 9.45 8.56
N ASP A 214 -1.10 9.93 7.87
CA ASP A 214 -1.05 11.21 7.19
C ASP A 214 -1.20 12.39 8.18
N ASN A 215 -1.35 13.61 7.67
CA ASN A 215 -1.52 14.82 8.48
C ASN A 215 -2.99 15.23 8.65
N SER A 216 -3.95 14.36 8.33
CA SER A 216 -5.37 14.64 8.49
C SER A 216 -5.88 14.30 9.89
N LEU A 217 -7.06 14.79 10.25
CA LEU A 217 -7.75 14.35 11.47
C LEU A 217 -8.17 12.87 11.33
N PRO A 218 -8.18 12.10 12.42
CA PRO A 218 -7.98 12.50 13.83
C PRO A 218 -6.53 12.39 14.34
N TRP A 219 -5.56 11.99 13.52
CA TRP A 219 -4.18 11.73 13.95
C TRP A 219 -3.18 12.83 13.64
N GLY A 220 -3.56 13.80 12.80
CA GLY A 220 -2.76 14.98 12.51
C GLY A 220 -3.59 16.25 12.54
N VAL A 221 -2.91 17.39 12.54
CA VAL A 221 -3.55 18.70 12.37
C VAL A 221 -3.20 19.19 10.97
N PRO A 222 -4.20 19.45 10.09
CA PRO A 222 -3.92 19.98 8.76
C PRO A 222 -3.14 21.27 8.83
N THR A 223 -1.95 21.31 8.24
CA THR A 223 -1.08 22.50 8.22
C THR A 223 -1.09 23.20 6.87
N TRP A 224 -1.76 22.65 5.86
CA TRP A 224 -1.91 23.29 4.56
C TRP A 224 -2.78 24.56 4.67
N GLY A 225 -2.34 25.64 4.03
CA GLY A 225 -3.01 26.94 4.14
C GLY A 225 -2.63 27.77 5.39
N VAL A 226 -1.87 27.23 6.35
CA VAL A 226 -1.37 27.99 7.50
C VAL A 226 0.01 28.56 7.18
N PRO A 227 0.24 29.87 7.30
CA PRO A 227 1.56 30.50 7.09
C PRO A 227 2.64 29.88 7.99
N THR A 228 3.85 29.76 7.48
CA THR A 228 4.98 29.11 8.20
C THR A 228 5.27 29.78 9.55
N ALA A 229 5.12 31.08 9.65
CA ALA A 229 5.28 31.84 10.90
C ALA A 229 4.23 31.46 11.96
N GLU A 230 3.00 31.16 11.57
CA GLU A 230 1.95 30.71 12.47
C GLU A 230 2.08 29.22 12.83
N ARG A 231 2.70 28.39 11.95
CA ARG A 231 3.01 26.99 12.23
C ARG A 231 4.02 26.81 13.35
N ALA A 232 4.99 27.71 13.46
CA ALA A 232 6.08 27.64 14.44
C ALA A 232 5.60 27.68 15.91
N GLY A 233 4.36 28.11 16.16
CA GLY A 233 3.75 28.17 17.49
C GLY A 233 2.73 27.09 17.82
N ARG A 234 2.25 26.29 16.86
CA ARG A 234 1.16 25.32 17.07
C ARG A 234 1.69 23.89 17.19
N PRO A 235 1.34 23.16 18.25
CA PRO A 235 1.66 21.73 18.33
C PRO A 235 0.82 20.97 17.30
N LEU A 236 1.47 20.04 16.62
CA LEU A 236 0.88 19.17 15.58
C LEU A 236 0.26 17.89 16.16
N TYR A 237 -0.10 17.88 17.45
CA TYR A 237 -0.56 16.71 18.17
C TYR A 237 -2.04 16.80 18.51
N THR A 238 -2.74 15.66 18.32
CA THR A 238 -4.14 15.46 18.66
C THR A 238 -4.27 14.64 19.96
N GLU A 239 -5.49 14.53 20.51
CA GLU A 239 -5.76 13.65 21.65
C GLU A 239 -5.39 12.20 21.37
N LEU A 240 -5.56 11.74 20.13
CA LEU A 240 -5.14 10.40 19.72
C LEU A 240 -3.62 10.22 19.83
N ASN A 241 -2.85 11.24 19.44
CA ASN A 241 -1.40 11.20 19.61
C ASN A 241 -1.00 11.17 21.09
N ALA A 242 -1.66 11.95 21.93
CA ALA A 242 -1.39 11.95 23.38
C ALA A 242 -1.69 10.57 23.99
N TRP A 243 -2.80 9.94 23.61
CA TRP A 243 -3.13 8.58 24.03
C TRP A 243 -2.10 7.55 23.57
N LEU A 244 -1.63 7.61 22.31
CA LEU A 244 -0.59 6.73 21.78
C LEU A 244 0.76 6.93 22.48
N PHE A 245 1.15 8.16 22.80
CA PHE A 245 2.38 8.42 23.55
C PHE A 245 2.32 7.87 24.97
N ARG A 246 1.15 7.88 25.62
CA ARG A 246 0.97 7.22 26.93
C ARG A 246 1.15 5.70 26.85
N LEU A 247 0.81 5.07 25.71
CA LEU A 247 1.06 3.67 25.44
C LEU A 247 2.51 3.37 25.00
N GLY A 248 3.36 4.39 24.94
CA GLY A 248 4.73 4.26 24.44
C GLY A 248 4.81 3.95 22.95
N VAL A 249 3.82 4.41 22.18
CA VAL A 249 3.77 4.29 20.72
C VAL A 249 4.08 5.64 20.09
N ASP A 250 5.12 5.72 19.30
CA ASP A 250 5.45 6.92 18.53
C ASP A 250 4.51 7.12 17.33
N VAL A 251 4.17 8.36 17.03
CA VAL A 251 3.45 8.74 15.82
C VAL A 251 4.40 9.43 14.85
N ILE A 252 4.39 9.01 13.60
CA ILE A 252 5.13 9.60 12.50
C ILE A 252 4.11 10.07 11.47
N HIS A 253 4.23 11.31 11.04
CA HIS A 253 3.43 11.84 9.95
C HIS A 253 4.21 11.77 8.63
N GLY A 254 3.55 11.38 7.56
CA GLY A 254 4.10 11.42 6.21
C GLY A 254 4.58 12.84 5.87
N ARG A 255 5.72 12.96 5.19
CA ARG A 255 6.15 14.27 4.69
C ARG A 255 5.19 14.71 3.60
N PRO A 256 4.74 15.99 3.61
CA PRO A 256 3.96 16.54 2.50
C PRO A 256 4.69 16.31 1.17
N TYR A 257 3.96 15.86 0.14
CA TYR A 257 4.48 15.58 -1.21
C TYR A 257 5.51 14.44 -1.35
N HIS A 258 5.64 13.55 -0.34
CA HIS A 258 6.44 12.33 -0.43
C HIS A 258 5.54 11.07 -0.26
N PRO A 259 4.78 10.69 -1.29
CA PRO A 259 3.88 9.53 -1.24
C PRO A 259 4.62 8.19 -1.04
N GLU A 260 5.93 8.17 -1.27
CA GLU A 260 6.79 6.98 -1.14
C GLU A 260 6.74 6.36 0.26
N THR A 261 6.48 7.16 1.30
CA THR A 261 6.38 6.69 2.68
C THR A 261 5.11 5.88 2.97
N GLN A 262 4.03 6.07 2.19
CA GLN A 262 2.73 5.37 2.34
C GLN A 262 2.44 4.35 1.23
N GLY A 263 3.37 4.09 0.32
CA GLY A 263 3.16 3.23 -0.85
C GLY A 263 2.67 1.81 -0.55
N LYS A 264 2.85 1.31 0.70
CA LYS A 264 2.34 0.01 1.14
C LYS A 264 0.85 0.09 1.47
N GLY A 265 0.42 1.14 2.17
CA GLY A 265 -0.99 1.44 2.43
C GLY A 265 -1.74 1.68 1.12
N GLU A 266 -1.19 2.45 0.18
CA GLU A 266 -1.78 2.68 -1.13
C GLU A 266 -1.94 1.39 -1.93
N ARG A 267 -0.94 0.49 -1.89
CA ARG A 267 -1.02 -0.82 -2.55
C ARG A 267 -2.05 -1.72 -1.90
N PHE A 268 -2.17 -1.68 -0.58
CA PHE A 268 -3.23 -2.36 0.16
C PHE A 268 -4.60 -1.84 -0.25
N HIS A 269 -4.79 -0.53 -0.28
CA HIS A 269 -6.03 0.14 -0.69
C HIS A 269 -6.42 -0.19 -2.14
N ARG A 270 -5.44 -0.30 -3.05
CA ARG A 270 -5.70 -0.73 -4.42
C ARG A 270 -6.25 -2.15 -4.46
N SER A 271 -5.58 -3.08 -3.75
CA SER A 271 -6.04 -4.47 -3.67
C SER A 271 -7.44 -4.57 -3.06
N LEU A 272 -7.72 -3.82 -1.99
CA LEU A 272 -9.03 -3.76 -1.36
C LEU A 272 -10.10 -3.23 -2.34
N LYS A 273 -9.77 -2.18 -3.09
CA LYS A 273 -10.68 -1.62 -4.09
C LYS A 273 -11.01 -2.63 -5.18
N GLU A 274 -10.00 -3.28 -5.76
CA GLU A 274 -10.14 -4.23 -6.87
C GLU A 274 -10.83 -5.53 -6.44
N GLU A 275 -10.53 -6.02 -5.24
CA GLU A 275 -10.96 -7.35 -4.79
C GLU A 275 -12.26 -7.32 -3.96
N VAL A 276 -12.67 -6.16 -3.42
CA VAL A 276 -13.84 -6.03 -2.53
C VAL A 276 -14.77 -4.90 -2.95
N LEU A 277 -14.27 -3.64 -2.94
CA LEU A 277 -15.14 -2.47 -3.03
C LEU A 277 -15.79 -2.26 -4.40
N GLN A 278 -15.21 -2.81 -5.47
CA GLN A 278 -15.77 -2.74 -6.83
C GLN A 278 -16.82 -3.83 -7.11
N GLN A 279 -16.97 -4.81 -6.22
CA GLN A 279 -17.80 -5.99 -6.48
C GLN A 279 -19.25 -5.87 -5.98
N GLY A 280 -19.61 -4.84 -5.21
CA GLY A 280 -20.97 -4.73 -4.71
C GLY A 280 -21.28 -3.45 -3.93
N SER A 281 -22.57 -3.30 -3.61
CA SER A 281 -23.11 -2.31 -2.68
C SER A 281 -23.48 -2.99 -1.38
N TYR A 282 -23.09 -2.42 -0.25
CA TYR A 282 -23.40 -2.96 1.08
C TYR A 282 -24.66 -2.31 1.65
N GLN A 283 -25.51 -3.12 2.28
CA GLN A 283 -26.71 -2.64 2.96
C GLN A 283 -26.36 -1.89 4.26
N THR A 284 -25.44 -2.46 5.04
CA THR A 284 -25.08 -1.98 6.38
C THR A 284 -23.56 -2.06 6.64
N LEU A 285 -23.10 -1.35 7.67
CA LEU A 285 -21.72 -1.47 8.16
C LEU A 285 -21.37 -2.89 8.63
N THR A 286 -22.33 -3.62 9.18
CA THR A 286 -22.14 -4.99 9.68
C THR A 286 -21.86 -5.95 8.51
N GLU A 287 -22.62 -5.84 7.43
CA GLU A 287 -22.38 -6.62 6.22
C GLU A 287 -21.01 -6.30 5.61
N CYS A 288 -20.70 -5.01 5.49
CA CYS A 288 -19.41 -4.55 5.02
C CYS A 288 -18.23 -5.08 5.88
N GLN A 289 -18.42 -5.10 7.22
CA GLN A 289 -17.39 -5.63 8.12
C GLN A 289 -17.19 -7.14 7.94
N ALA A 290 -18.25 -7.90 7.71
CA ALA A 290 -18.16 -9.33 7.46
C ALA A 290 -17.30 -9.64 6.23
N ASP A 291 -17.52 -8.92 5.13
CA ASP A 291 -16.73 -9.05 3.90
C ASP A 291 -15.28 -8.59 4.11
N PHE A 292 -15.07 -7.51 4.86
CA PHE A 292 -13.74 -7.04 5.22
C PHE A 292 -12.97 -8.08 6.02
N ASP A 293 -13.60 -8.74 6.98
CA ASP A 293 -12.97 -9.78 7.80
C ASP A 293 -12.63 -11.01 6.97
N GLN A 294 -13.50 -11.43 6.07
CA GLN A 294 -13.26 -12.54 5.16
C GLN A 294 -12.10 -12.22 4.21
N TRP A 295 -12.12 -11.05 3.57
CA TRP A 295 -11.05 -10.64 2.67
C TRP A 295 -9.71 -10.46 3.40
N ARG A 296 -9.71 -9.85 4.59
CA ARG A 296 -8.52 -9.70 5.44
C ARG A 296 -7.91 -11.06 5.80
N SER A 297 -8.75 -12.05 6.08
CA SER A 297 -8.29 -13.42 6.29
C SER A 297 -7.60 -13.99 5.04
N THR A 298 -8.23 -13.89 3.88
CA THR A 298 -7.65 -14.29 2.60
C THR A 298 -6.36 -13.53 2.28
N TYR A 299 -6.34 -12.21 2.51
CA TYR A 299 -5.17 -11.37 2.29
C TYR A 299 -3.98 -11.82 3.14
N ASN A 300 -4.19 -12.13 4.40
CA ASN A 300 -3.14 -12.51 5.33
C ASN A 300 -2.66 -13.96 5.17
N LEU A 301 -3.58 -14.89 4.89
CA LEU A 301 -3.32 -16.33 4.97
C LEU A 301 -3.18 -17.01 3.61
N GLU A 302 -3.74 -16.43 2.56
CA GLU A 302 -3.84 -17.10 1.26
C GLU A 302 -3.20 -16.33 0.11
N ARG A 303 -3.18 -14.99 0.19
CA ARG A 303 -2.74 -14.13 -0.90
C ARG A 303 -1.22 -14.03 -0.99
N PRO A 304 -0.58 -14.55 -2.05
CA PRO A 304 0.87 -14.40 -2.22
C PRO A 304 1.25 -12.95 -2.53
N HIS A 305 2.35 -12.49 -1.94
CA HIS A 305 2.88 -11.14 -2.11
C HIS A 305 4.23 -11.14 -2.82
N GLU A 306 4.36 -10.34 -3.90
CA GLU A 306 5.64 -10.19 -4.62
C GLU A 306 6.75 -9.54 -3.79
N ALA A 307 6.41 -8.86 -2.70
CA ALA A 307 7.38 -8.24 -1.81
C ALA A 307 7.87 -9.20 -0.73
N LEU A 308 7.17 -10.31 -0.50
CA LEU A 308 7.49 -11.30 0.52
C LEU A 308 8.02 -12.55 -0.18
N HIS A 309 9.23 -12.94 0.19
CA HIS A 309 9.85 -14.14 -0.35
C HIS A 309 10.28 -15.03 0.81
N ALA A 310 9.93 -16.30 0.72
CA ALA A 310 10.56 -17.33 1.53
C ALA A 310 12.05 -17.47 1.15
N ASP A 311 12.87 -18.10 1.98
CA ASP A 311 14.28 -18.37 1.71
C ASP A 311 14.55 -19.07 0.37
N THR A 312 13.51 -19.72 -0.18
CA THR A 312 13.52 -20.38 -1.49
C THR A 312 13.31 -19.42 -2.67
N GLY A 313 13.17 -18.10 -2.44
CA GLY A 313 12.87 -17.10 -3.48
C GLY A 313 11.42 -17.15 -3.99
N ARG A 314 10.53 -17.86 -3.31
CA ARG A 314 9.09 -17.95 -3.64
C ARG A 314 8.30 -16.84 -2.99
N MET A 315 7.23 -16.39 -3.67
CA MET A 315 6.26 -15.49 -3.04
C MET A 315 5.62 -16.17 -1.83
N ASP A 316 5.51 -15.43 -0.74
CA ASP A 316 4.95 -15.88 0.51
C ASP A 316 3.73 -15.05 0.92
N VAL A 317 3.05 -15.48 1.97
CA VAL A 317 1.86 -14.82 2.51
C VAL A 317 2.24 -13.95 3.73
N PRO A 318 1.50 -12.86 4.04
CA PRO A 318 1.82 -11.99 5.17
C PRO A 318 1.95 -12.70 6.51
N SER A 319 1.14 -13.73 6.76
CA SER A 319 1.15 -14.47 8.03
C SER A 319 2.44 -15.23 8.30
N SER A 320 3.20 -15.61 7.29
CA SER A 320 4.50 -16.28 7.45
C SER A 320 5.58 -15.35 7.98
N HIS A 321 5.39 -14.03 7.80
CA HIS A 321 6.34 -12.98 8.16
C HIS A 321 5.89 -12.13 9.35
N TYR A 322 4.74 -12.46 9.97
CA TYR A 322 4.18 -11.70 11.07
C TYR A 322 4.15 -12.49 12.36
N GLN A 323 4.55 -11.83 13.44
CA GLN A 323 4.37 -12.30 14.80
C GLN A 323 3.75 -11.18 15.66
N PRO A 324 2.83 -11.49 16.59
CA PRO A 324 2.29 -10.51 17.51
C PRO A 324 3.40 -9.80 18.30
N SER A 325 3.16 -8.55 18.66
CA SER A 325 4.11 -7.77 19.44
C SER A 325 4.26 -8.33 20.85
N GLY A 326 5.50 -8.43 21.34
CA GLY A 326 5.80 -8.75 22.72
C GLY A 326 5.41 -7.64 23.73
N ARG A 327 4.86 -6.51 23.27
CA ARG A 327 4.37 -5.39 24.09
C ARG A 327 2.85 -5.49 24.21
N PRO A 328 2.29 -6.08 25.28
CA PRO A 328 0.85 -6.23 25.42
C PRO A 328 0.16 -4.87 25.63
N PHE A 329 -1.11 -4.78 25.23
CA PHE A 329 -1.93 -3.62 25.57
C PHE A 329 -2.26 -3.66 27.07
N PRO A 330 -1.94 -2.58 27.83
CA PRO A 330 -2.14 -2.58 29.26
C PRO A 330 -3.64 -2.51 29.62
N SER A 331 -4.04 -3.14 30.74
CA SER A 331 -5.40 -3.06 31.28
C SER A 331 -5.77 -1.64 31.70
N GLU A 332 -4.80 -0.91 32.24
CA GLU A 332 -4.93 0.50 32.62
C GLU A 332 -3.80 1.30 31.97
N LEU A 333 -4.10 2.54 31.59
CA LEU A 333 -3.09 3.41 31.01
C LEU A 333 -1.99 3.71 32.04
N PRO A 334 -0.70 3.58 31.66
CA PRO A 334 0.40 3.87 32.56
C PRO A 334 0.31 5.26 33.15
N GLU A 335 0.68 5.38 34.43
CA GLU A 335 0.82 6.66 35.09
C GLU A 335 1.98 7.45 34.46
N ILE A 336 1.76 8.76 34.26
CA ILE A 336 2.78 9.63 33.69
C ILE A 336 3.68 10.12 34.81
N SER A 337 4.91 9.63 34.86
CA SER A 337 5.91 10.05 35.82
C SER A 337 7.22 10.49 35.17
N TYR A 338 7.93 11.39 35.84
CA TYR A 338 9.21 11.93 35.37
C TYR A 338 10.23 11.99 36.52
N PRO A 339 10.69 10.83 37.00
CA PRO A 339 11.53 10.74 38.20
C PRO A 339 12.86 11.53 38.05
N GLU A 340 13.40 11.60 36.84
CA GLU A 340 14.66 12.29 36.56
C GLU A 340 14.51 13.79 36.26
N SER A 341 13.28 14.32 36.19
CA SER A 341 13.06 15.71 35.79
C SER A 341 12.76 16.61 36.98
N LYS A 342 13.58 17.61 37.19
CA LYS A 342 13.37 18.64 38.24
C LYS A 342 12.21 19.60 37.93
N HIS A 343 11.79 19.68 36.67
CA HIS A 343 10.78 20.65 36.24
C HIS A 343 9.61 19.91 35.59
N VAL A 344 8.61 19.59 36.38
CA VAL A 344 7.34 19.02 35.90
C VAL A 344 6.25 20.08 36.07
N ARG A 345 5.40 20.23 35.06
CA ARG A 345 4.29 21.19 35.03
C ARG A 345 3.01 20.53 34.50
N SER A 346 1.89 20.81 35.13
CA SER A 346 0.58 20.42 34.62
C SER A 346 0.15 21.34 33.48
N VAL A 347 -0.42 20.77 32.43
CA VAL A 347 -0.95 21.50 31.30
C VAL A 347 -2.38 21.93 31.60
N SER A 348 -2.67 23.23 31.45
CA SER A 348 -4.01 23.80 31.65
C SER A 348 -4.97 23.32 30.55
N ALA A 349 -6.28 23.53 30.76
CA ALA A 349 -7.32 23.22 29.74
C ALA A 349 -7.07 23.91 28.39
N GLY A 350 -6.47 25.10 28.37
CA GLY A 350 -6.06 25.81 27.14
C GLY A 350 -4.69 25.38 26.60
N GLY A 351 -4.16 24.24 27.00
CA GLY A 351 -2.89 23.71 26.46
C GLY A 351 -1.64 24.46 26.90
N GLN A 352 -1.68 25.19 28.02
CA GLN A 352 -0.58 26.06 28.49
C GLN A 352 0.06 25.53 29.79
N ILE A 353 1.35 25.80 29.95
CA ILE A 353 2.08 25.60 31.19
C ILE A 353 2.64 26.92 31.69
N ARG A 354 2.86 27.02 33.01
CA ARG A 354 3.57 28.16 33.60
C ARG A 354 5.02 27.76 33.89
N PHE A 355 5.98 28.42 33.25
CA PHE A 355 7.39 28.13 33.43
C PHE A 355 8.23 29.43 33.39
N ALA A 356 9.15 29.60 34.35
CA ALA A 356 10.00 30.76 34.48
C ALA A 356 9.22 32.10 34.43
N GLY A 357 8.06 32.19 35.11
CA GLY A 357 7.21 33.38 35.16
C GLY A 357 6.40 33.69 33.90
N ARG A 358 6.42 32.80 32.87
CA ARG A 358 5.68 32.97 31.62
C ARG A 358 4.66 31.83 31.42
N GLN A 359 3.58 32.15 30.71
CA GLN A 359 2.69 31.16 30.15
C GLN A 359 3.20 30.76 28.76
N LEU A 360 3.32 29.44 28.55
CA LEU A 360 3.87 28.88 27.33
C LEU A 360 2.88 27.83 26.83
N TYR A 361 2.50 27.94 25.57
CA TYR A 361 1.58 26.98 24.93
C TYR A 361 2.33 25.71 24.54
N VAL A 362 1.84 24.56 24.95
CA VAL A 362 2.41 23.23 24.63
C VAL A 362 1.45 22.34 23.86
N GLY A 363 0.14 22.60 23.93
CA GLY A 363 -0.90 21.90 23.17
C GLY A 363 -2.08 21.46 24.01
N GLU A 364 -3.28 21.67 23.50
CA GLU A 364 -4.54 21.26 24.12
C GLU A 364 -4.66 19.75 24.24
N ALA A 365 -4.07 18.99 23.30
CA ALA A 365 -4.02 17.53 23.36
C ALA A 365 -3.42 16.96 24.65
N PHE A 366 -2.67 17.75 25.39
CA PHE A 366 -2.00 17.36 26.65
C PHE A 366 -2.70 17.95 27.88
N ALA A 367 -3.84 18.60 27.72
CA ALA A 367 -4.57 19.23 28.81
C ALA A 367 -4.84 18.25 29.98
N GLY A 368 -4.67 18.72 31.22
CA GLY A 368 -4.84 17.91 32.41
C GLY A 368 -3.69 16.93 32.72
N HIS A 369 -2.68 16.84 31.84
CA HIS A 369 -1.56 15.93 32.04
C HIS A 369 -0.27 16.67 32.43
N PRO A 370 0.65 16.01 33.18
CA PRO A 370 1.97 16.54 33.45
C PRO A 370 2.89 16.43 32.24
N VAL A 371 3.76 17.43 32.06
CA VAL A 371 4.87 17.46 31.10
C VAL A 371 6.17 17.78 31.81
N ALA A 372 7.27 17.21 31.34
CA ALA A 372 8.61 17.51 31.87
C ALA A 372 9.34 18.50 30.98
N LEU A 373 10.11 19.40 31.63
CA LEU A 373 11.00 20.31 30.93
C LEU A 373 12.45 19.96 31.26
N ARG A 374 13.24 19.79 30.20
CA ARG A 374 14.68 19.48 30.33
C ARG A 374 15.47 20.47 29.47
N PRO A 375 16.70 20.88 29.89
CA PRO A 375 17.59 21.63 29.00
C PRO A 375 17.75 20.93 27.68
N ASP A 376 17.69 21.65 26.54
CA ASP A 376 17.88 21.06 25.22
C ASP A 376 19.38 20.99 24.89
N PRO A 377 19.99 19.80 24.79
CA PRO A 377 21.42 19.65 24.53
C PRO A 377 21.86 20.22 23.18
N SER A 378 21.00 20.29 22.20
CA SER A 378 21.31 20.88 20.89
C SER A 378 21.60 22.39 20.94
N ALA A 379 21.37 23.06 22.07
CA ALA A 379 21.68 24.46 22.27
C ALA A 379 23.08 24.70 22.86
N GLU A 380 23.69 23.69 23.45
CA GLU A 380 25.03 23.80 24.03
C GLU A 380 26.13 23.66 22.97
N GLU A 381 25.89 22.87 21.93
CA GLU A 381 26.81 22.73 20.80
C GLU A 381 26.91 24.02 19.95
N LEU A 382 25.79 24.69 19.70
CA LEU A 382 25.78 25.96 18.96
C LEU A 382 26.45 27.13 19.72
N SER A 383 26.31 27.17 21.06
CA SER A 383 26.96 28.20 21.86
C SER A 383 28.47 27.97 22.02
N ALA A 384 28.96 26.76 21.89
CA ALA A 384 30.39 26.44 21.91
C ALA A 384 31.07 26.82 20.57
N GLU A 385 30.37 26.67 19.44
CA GLU A 385 30.87 27.09 18.12
C GLU A 385 30.85 28.61 17.95
N GLU A 386 29.82 29.32 18.43
CA GLU A 386 29.76 30.79 18.42
C GLU A 386 30.81 31.43 19.33
N LEU A 387 31.10 30.83 20.49
CA LEU A 387 32.15 31.32 21.41
C LEU A 387 33.58 31.09 20.87
N SER A 388 33.78 30.20 19.93
CA SER A 388 35.07 29.98 19.28
C SER A 388 35.34 30.95 18.10
N ALA A 389 34.32 31.64 17.63
CA ALA A 389 34.39 32.54 16.47
C ALA A 389 34.52 34.03 16.78
N GLU A 390 34.24 34.48 18.01
CA GLU A 390 34.35 35.88 18.40
C GLU A 390 35.64 36.16 19.18
N LYS A 391 36.58 36.91 18.54
CA LYS A 391 37.69 37.57 19.23
C LYS A 391 37.14 38.72 20.10
N PRO A 392 37.55 38.85 21.37
CA PRO A 392 37.05 39.94 22.23
C PRO A 392 37.58 41.30 21.77
N SER A 393 36.66 42.17 21.31
CA SER A 393 36.95 43.61 21.26
C SER A 393 36.68 44.22 22.63
N ALA A 394 37.72 44.89 23.15
CA ALA A 394 37.68 45.51 24.45
C ALA A 394 36.73 46.72 24.48
N GLY A 395 35.82 46.76 25.45
CA GLY A 395 35.19 47.97 25.94
C GLY A 395 33.68 48.08 25.73
N GLU A 396 32.89 47.39 26.60
CA GLU A 396 31.58 47.90 27.02
C GLU A 396 31.16 47.33 28.39
N PRO A 397 30.34 48.03 29.21
CA PRO A 397 30.13 47.68 30.61
C PRO A 397 29.18 46.50 30.76
N SER A 398 29.53 45.62 31.68
CA SER A 398 28.87 44.35 32.04
C SER A 398 27.43 44.52 32.54
N GLY A 399 26.48 44.62 31.63
CA GLY A 399 25.12 44.18 31.89
C GLY A 399 25.02 42.68 31.57
N ARG A 400 25.03 41.82 32.59
CA ARG A 400 24.77 40.35 32.42
C ARG A 400 23.43 40.15 31.72
N ALA A 401 23.44 40.11 30.42
CA ALA A 401 22.33 39.57 29.64
C ALA A 401 22.16 38.10 30.06
N ARG A 402 21.12 37.79 30.86
CA ARG A 402 20.77 36.43 31.21
C ARG A 402 20.42 35.73 29.90
N SER A 403 21.32 34.90 29.38
CA SER A 403 21.17 34.15 28.14
C SER A 403 19.87 33.36 28.19
N LYS A 404 19.06 33.46 27.16
CA LYS A 404 17.89 32.63 26.99
C LYS A 404 18.38 31.21 26.76
N ARG A 405 17.91 30.27 27.57
CA ARG A 405 18.24 28.86 27.44
C ARG A 405 17.09 28.15 26.71
N LYS A 406 17.42 27.19 25.81
CA LYS A 406 16.42 26.37 25.19
C LYS A 406 16.04 25.21 26.11
N TRP A 407 14.73 24.93 26.19
CA TRP A 407 14.16 23.87 27.00
C TRP A 407 13.32 22.96 26.12
N ALA A 408 13.57 21.69 26.18
CA ALA A 408 12.75 20.67 25.52
C ALA A 408 11.61 20.28 26.46
N VAL A 409 10.39 20.30 25.96
CA VAL A 409 9.18 19.84 26.66
C VAL A 409 8.89 18.41 26.23
N TYR A 410 8.72 17.52 27.22
CA TYR A 410 8.45 16.11 27.01
C TYR A 410 7.08 15.74 27.53
N PHE A 411 6.33 14.97 26.73
CA PHE A 411 5.15 14.27 27.17
C PHE A 411 5.44 12.76 27.08
N CYS A 412 5.39 12.06 28.21
CA CYS A 412 5.93 10.70 28.33
C CYS A 412 7.37 10.65 27.80
N HIS A 413 7.61 9.80 26.81
CA HIS A 413 8.92 9.66 26.15
C HIS A 413 9.14 10.65 24.99
N LYS A 414 8.09 11.36 24.55
CA LYS A 414 8.11 12.16 23.33
C LYS A 414 8.52 13.63 23.60
N LYS A 415 9.56 14.09 22.91
CA LYS A 415 9.87 15.51 22.81
C LYS A 415 8.79 16.18 21.95
N ILE A 416 7.92 16.98 22.58
CA ILE A 416 6.76 17.58 21.89
C ILE A 416 7.03 19.01 21.44
N ARG A 417 7.94 19.73 22.11
CA ARG A 417 8.26 21.13 21.78
C ARG A 417 9.62 21.55 22.31
N VAL A 418 10.20 22.55 21.69
CA VAL A 418 11.33 23.33 22.23
C VAL A 418 10.85 24.76 22.50
N ILE A 419 11.18 25.29 23.66
CA ILE A 419 10.83 26.65 24.10
C ILE A 419 12.08 27.41 24.54
N GLU A 420 12.10 28.73 24.35
CA GLU A 420 13.15 29.59 24.87
C GLU A 420 12.68 30.27 26.14
N SER A 421 13.40 30.09 27.23
CA SER A 421 13.10 30.71 28.52
C SER A 421 14.35 31.00 29.31
N LYS A 422 14.25 31.96 30.28
CA LYS A 422 15.27 32.14 31.29
C LYS A 422 15.34 30.91 32.18
N THR A 423 16.50 30.61 32.73
CA THR A 423 16.63 29.58 33.77
C THR A 423 15.71 29.93 34.94
N PRO A 424 14.86 28.98 35.42
CA PRO A 424 14.06 29.23 36.61
C PRO A 424 14.99 29.57 37.79
N SER A 425 14.62 30.57 38.60
CA SER A 425 15.20 30.73 39.91
C SER A 425 14.91 29.46 40.72
N GLN A 426 15.91 28.97 41.45
CA GLN A 426 15.78 27.78 42.33
C GLN A 426 14.70 28.00 43.38
#